data_122d94b0b9019527110c1ed7cb99f30c
#
_entry.id   122d94b0b9019527110c1ed7cb99f30c
#
_cell.length_a   1.000
_cell.length_b   1.000
_cell.length_c   1.000
_cell.angle_alpha   90.00
_cell.angle_beta   90.00
_cell.angle_gamma   90.00
#
_symmetry.space_group_name_H-M   'P 1'
#
loop_
_entity.id
_entity.type
_entity.pdbx_description
1 polymer ?
#
loop_
_entity_poly.entity_id
_entity_poly.type
_entity_poly.pdbx_seq_one_letter_code
_entity_poly.pdbx_strand_id
1 'polypeptide(L)'
;MNSIHSSGELKKMIKMNQRPITGTALTLTELGFGASVIGNLYRPATDEDAAAAVAAAWDCGVRYFDTAPHYGLGLSERRLGAALRHYPRDQYVVSSKVGRLLVPNENPSGQDSEGFAVPDTLRRQWDFSRDGVLRSIESTLNRTGLDRVDIVYLHDPDDHWQQAADEAMPALAQLRDEGVVGAIGAGMNQSAMLARFLRDTAADLVMLAGRYTLLDQGALEDVLPAALEHHKSVVAVGVFNSGLLANDQPAAGMKYDYQDAPAELIARAKAIAEICERHGTTLPAAAIAFPLAHPAVVNVTLGMRTPQQVARNVGLFRGGVPDALWADLRANSLIRTA
;
A
#
# COMPACT_ATOMS: atom_id res chain seq x y z
N MET A 1 9.77 -53.56 -13.10
CA MET A 1 10.74 -52.61 -12.50
C MET A 1 10.64 -51.30 -13.30
N ASN A 2 9.77 -50.40 -12.91
CA ASN A 2 9.67 -49.06 -13.48
C ASN A 2 9.97 -48.06 -12.39
N SER A 3 11.10 -47.40 -12.51
CA SER A 3 11.58 -46.34 -11.62
C SER A 3 10.73 -45.08 -11.82
N ILE A 4 10.01 -44.69 -10.77
CA ILE A 4 9.34 -43.42 -10.68
C ILE A 4 10.44 -42.37 -10.43
N HIS A 5 10.75 -41.58 -11.45
CA HIS A 5 11.57 -40.38 -11.29
C HIS A 5 10.72 -39.30 -10.60
N SER A 6 11.05 -39.04 -9.33
CA SER A 6 10.53 -37.89 -8.61
C SER A 6 11.16 -36.62 -9.18
N SER A 7 10.40 -35.89 -9.97
CA SER A 7 10.74 -34.53 -10.41
C SER A 7 10.52 -33.54 -9.25
N GLY A 8 11.46 -33.54 -8.32
CA GLY A 8 11.64 -32.46 -7.35
C GLY A 8 12.36 -31.29 -8.00
N GLU A 9 11.74 -30.60 -8.94
CA GLU A 9 12.20 -29.25 -9.31
C GLU A 9 11.98 -28.34 -8.10
N LEU A 10 13.08 -28.02 -7.37
CA LEU A 10 13.09 -26.89 -6.46
C LEU A 10 12.62 -25.66 -7.28
N LYS A 11 11.39 -25.22 -7.04
CA LYS A 11 10.90 -23.93 -7.52
C LYS A 11 11.91 -22.88 -7.05
N LYS A 12 12.77 -22.43 -7.97
CA LYS A 12 13.70 -21.34 -7.72
C LYS A 12 12.86 -20.15 -7.25
N MET A 13 12.91 -19.80 -5.96
CA MET A 13 12.22 -18.64 -5.42
C MET A 13 12.66 -17.44 -6.27
N ILE A 14 11.73 -16.83 -6.98
CA ILE A 14 12.01 -15.69 -7.85
C ILE A 14 12.19 -14.50 -6.92
N LYS A 15 13.44 -14.07 -6.75
CA LYS A 15 13.78 -12.95 -5.89
C LYS A 15 13.26 -11.66 -6.55
N MET A 16 12.48 -10.88 -5.81
CA MET A 16 12.06 -9.54 -6.20
C MET A 16 13.10 -8.52 -5.75
N ASN A 17 13.33 -7.48 -6.53
CA ASN A 17 14.21 -6.39 -6.14
C ASN A 17 13.71 -5.75 -4.84
N GLN A 18 14.67 -5.25 -4.05
CA GLN A 18 14.39 -4.58 -2.79
C GLN A 18 15.05 -3.20 -2.78
N ARG A 19 14.38 -2.25 -2.13
CA ARG A 19 14.91 -0.91 -1.87
C ARG A 19 14.99 -0.65 -0.36
N PRO A 20 16.08 -0.06 0.14
CA PRO A 20 16.18 0.27 1.56
C PRO A 20 15.25 1.44 1.91
N ILE A 21 14.68 1.41 3.12
CA ILE A 21 14.09 2.60 3.74
C ILE A 21 15.26 3.40 4.32
N THR A 22 15.47 4.58 3.78
CA THR A 22 16.62 5.43 4.13
C THR A 22 16.65 5.70 5.64
N GLY A 23 17.81 5.55 6.26
CA GLY A 23 18.01 5.79 7.70
C GLY A 23 17.56 4.65 8.61
N THR A 24 17.09 3.53 8.08
CA THR A 24 16.65 2.36 8.86
C THR A 24 17.38 1.08 8.42
N ALA A 25 17.19 -0.01 9.18
CA ALA A 25 17.68 -1.34 8.78
C ALA A 25 16.72 -2.10 7.84
N LEU A 26 15.56 -1.53 7.52
CA LEU A 26 14.53 -2.21 6.74
C LEU A 26 14.72 -2.03 5.23
N THR A 27 14.41 -3.08 4.50
CA THR A 27 14.30 -3.07 3.04
C THR A 27 12.91 -3.56 2.62
N LEU A 28 12.32 -2.94 1.60
CA LEU A 28 11.04 -3.37 1.04
C LEU A 28 11.24 -3.97 -0.35
N THR A 29 10.49 -5.03 -0.68
CA THR A 29 10.34 -5.43 -2.08
C THR A 29 9.71 -4.28 -2.88
N GLU A 30 10.14 -4.04 -4.12
CA GLU A 30 9.61 -2.93 -4.94
C GLU A 30 8.10 -3.03 -5.16
N LEU A 31 7.53 -4.25 -5.13
CA LEU A 31 6.10 -4.49 -5.12
C LEU A 31 5.67 -5.00 -3.75
N GLY A 32 4.61 -4.39 -3.17
CA GLY A 32 3.99 -4.76 -1.90
C GLY A 32 2.56 -5.27 -2.06
N PHE A 33 2.09 -5.98 -1.04
CA PHE A 33 0.72 -6.49 -0.93
C PHE A 33 -0.12 -5.60 0.00
N GLY A 34 -1.12 -4.90 -0.55
CA GLY A 34 -2.09 -4.11 0.20
C GLY A 34 -3.29 -4.97 0.62
N ALA A 35 -3.46 -5.15 1.91
CA ALA A 35 -4.44 -6.07 2.48
C ALA A 35 -5.85 -5.47 2.69
N SER A 36 -6.12 -4.23 2.31
CA SER A 36 -7.46 -3.63 2.44
C SER A 36 -8.54 -4.46 1.74
N VAL A 37 -8.23 -5.01 0.58
CA VAL A 37 -9.16 -5.81 -0.22
C VAL A 37 -9.48 -7.17 0.39
N ILE A 38 -8.58 -7.76 1.18
CA ILE A 38 -8.88 -8.96 1.97
C ILE A 38 -9.59 -8.65 3.29
N GLY A 39 -9.73 -7.37 3.64
CA GLY A 39 -10.65 -6.88 4.67
C GLY A 39 -12.09 -6.66 4.16
N ASN A 40 -12.43 -7.19 2.99
CA ASN A 40 -13.74 -7.05 2.35
C ASN A 40 -14.06 -5.65 1.82
N LEU A 41 -13.05 -4.88 1.40
CA LEU A 41 -13.29 -3.58 0.76
C LEU A 41 -14.17 -3.77 -0.49
N TYR A 42 -15.33 -3.09 -0.52
CA TYR A 42 -16.40 -3.10 -1.54
C TYR A 42 -17.15 -4.43 -1.76
N ARG A 43 -16.56 -5.55 -1.49
CA ARG A 43 -17.19 -6.87 -1.66
C ARG A 43 -16.55 -7.91 -0.75
N PRO A 44 -17.30 -8.91 -0.30
CA PRO A 44 -16.75 -9.97 0.55
C PRO A 44 -15.72 -10.83 -0.22
N ALA A 45 -14.81 -11.40 0.55
CA ALA A 45 -13.92 -12.50 0.19
C ALA A 45 -13.99 -13.55 1.31
N THR A 46 -13.64 -14.79 1.04
CA THR A 46 -13.53 -15.81 2.08
C THR A 46 -12.17 -15.77 2.75
N ASP A 47 -12.03 -16.47 3.87
CA ASP A 47 -10.72 -16.61 4.56
C ASP A 47 -9.74 -17.41 3.69
N GLU A 48 -10.27 -18.40 2.96
CA GLU A 48 -9.49 -19.21 2.01
C GLU A 48 -8.98 -18.38 0.82
N ASP A 49 -9.82 -17.52 0.24
CA ASP A 49 -9.42 -16.60 -0.83
C ASP A 49 -8.30 -15.66 -0.35
N ALA A 50 -8.46 -15.10 0.85
CA ALA A 50 -7.47 -14.20 1.45
C ALA A 50 -6.13 -14.93 1.69
N ALA A 51 -6.17 -16.12 2.27
CA ALA A 51 -4.98 -16.94 2.51
C ALA A 51 -4.30 -17.33 1.18
N ALA A 52 -5.08 -17.73 0.18
CA ALA A 52 -4.55 -18.07 -1.15
C ALA A 52 -3.91 -16.86 -1.86
N ALA A 53 -4.46 -15.65 -1.72
CA ALA A 53 -3.87 -14.44 -2.27
C ALA A 53 -2.53 -14.09 -1.61
N VAL A 54 -2.44 -14.18 -0.27
CA VAL A 54 -1.19 -13.95 0.46
C VAL A 54 -0.13 -15.01 0.10
N ALA A 55 -0.52 -16.29 0.03
CA ALA A 55 0.39 -17.36 -0.40
C ALA A 55 0.92 -17.13 -1.82
N ALA A 56 0.06 -16.75 -2.77
CA ALA A 56 0.48 -16.44 -4.13
C ALA A 56 1.44 -15.24 -4.17
N ALA A 57 1.21 -14.21 -3.36
CA ALA A 57 2.13 -13.06 -3.24
C ALA A 57 3.50 -13.50 -2.70
N TRP A 58 3.50 -14.34 -1.68
CA TRP A 58 4.72 -14.94 -1.13
C TRP A 58 5.50 -15.73 -2.18
N ASP A 59 4.83 -16.64 -2.90
CA ASP A 59 5.42 -17.47 -3.95
C ASP A 59 5.98 -16.62 -5.11
N CYS A 60 5.36 -15.49 -5.37
CA CYS A 60 5.84 -14.50 -6.32
C CYS A 60 6.99 -13.61 -5.81
N GLY A 61 7.45 -13.79 -4.57
CA GLY A 61 8.59 -13.06 -4.01
C GLY A 61 8.24 -11.74 -3.33
N VAL A 62 6.96 -11.39 -3.17
CA VAL A 62 6.54 -10.23 -2.37
C VAL A 62 6.89 -10.49 -0.91
N ARG A 63 7.51 -9.50 -0.25
CA ARG A 63 7.94 -9.57 1.15
C ARG A 63 7.54 -8.34 1.98
N TYR A 64 6.76 -7.45 1.41
CA TYR A 64 6.14 -6.34 2.12
C TYR A 64 4.63 -6.44 2.06
N PHE A 65 3.98 -6.40 3.24
CA PHE A 65 2.54 -6.56 3.43
C PHE A 65 2.00 -5.43 4.30
N ASP A 66 1.01 -4.70 3.80
CA ASP A 66 0.40 -3.57 4.50
C ASP A 66 -1.02 -3.87 4.92
N THR A 67 -1.37 -3.54 6.16
CA THR A 67 -2.71 -3.64 6.71
C THR A 67 -3.08 -2.44 7.59
N ALA A 68 -4.25 -2.46 8.21
CA ALA A 68 -4.69 -1.47 9.19
C ALA A 68 -5.87 -1.99 10.02
N PRO A 69 -6.08 -1.48 11.26
CA PRO A 69 -7.30 -1.72 12.03
C PRO A 69 -8.57 -1.33 11.28
N HIS A 70 -8.51 -0.19 10.57
CA HIS A 70 -9.59 0.32 9.73
C HIS A 70 -10.11 -0.70 8.71
N TYR A 71 -9.25 -1.55 8.15
CA TYR A 71 -9.60 -2.43 7.03
C TYR A 71 -10.48 -3.58 7.47
N GLY A 72 -11.80 -3.40 7.21
CA GLY A 72 -12.82 -4.37 7.57
C GLY A 72 -12.93 -4.56 9.09
N LEU A 73 -12.76 -3.48 9.88
CA LEU A 73 -12.85 -3.51 11.33
C LEU A 73 -11.96 -4.63 11.92
N GLY A 74 -10.70 -4.65 11.50
CA GLY A 74 -9.68 -5.62 11.91
C GLY A 74 -9.72 -6.97 11.19
N LEU A 75 -10.66 -7.20 10.25
CA LEU A 75 -10.71 -8.45 9.48
C LEU A 75 -9.44 -8.66 8.65
N SER A 76 -8.93 -7.59 8.01
CA SER A 76 -7.70 -7.63 7.24
C SER A 76 -6.50 -8.08 8.09
N GLU A 77 -6.36 -7.54 9.30
CA GLU A 77 -5.28 -7.92 10.22
C GLU A 77 -5.36 -9.39 10.63
N ARG A 78 -6.56 -9.88 10.98
CA ARG A 78 -6.76 -11.29 11.33
C ARG A 78 -6.39 -12.23 10.19
N ARG A 79 -6.84 -11.94 8.95
CA ARG A 79 -6.57 -12.74 7.76
C ARG A 79 -5.10 -12.71 7.37
N LEU A 80 -4.52 -11.52 7.34
CA LEU A 80 -3.11 -11.36 6.99
C LEU A 80 -2.21 -12.08 8.01
N GLY A 81 -2.44 -11.88 9.30
CA GLY A 81 -1.68 -12.55 10.36
C GLY A 81 -1.84 -14.07 10.32
N ALA A 82 -3.08 -14.56 10.11
CA ALA A 82 -3.33 -16.00 9.96
C ALA A 82 -2.57 -16.61 8.79
N ALA A 83 -2.42 -15.90 7.67
CA ALA A 83 -1.68 -16.36 6.51
C ALA A 83 -0.15 -16.28 6.73
N LEU A 84 0.35 -15.15 7.29
CA LEU A 84 1.79 -14.89 7.40
C LEU A 84 2.48 -15.71 8.50
N ARG A 85 1.78 -16.16 9.54
CA ARG A 85 2.37 -16.99 10.62
C ARG A 85 3.04 -18.28 10.15
N HIS A 86 2.73 -18.73 8.94
CA HIS A 86 3.30 -19.95 8.35
C HIS A 86 4.66 -19.73 7.69
N TYR A 87 5.12 -18.48 7.60
CA TYR A 87 6.39 -18.11 6.98
C TYR A 87 7.40 -17.61 8.02
N PRO A 88 8.72 -17.77 7.77
CA PRO A 88 9.73 -17.26 8.68
C PRO A 88 9.61 -15.75 8.88
N ARG A 89 9.49 -15.33 10.14
CA ARG A 89 9.16 -13.93 10.51
C ARG A 89 10.20 -12.91 10.05
N ASP A 90 11.45 -13.33 9.95
CA ASP A 90 12.60 -12.53 9.52
C ASP A 90 12.67 -12.33 7.99
N GLN A 91 11.82 -13.01 7.22
CA GLN A 91 11.83 -12.92 5.76
C GLN A 91 10.80 -11.95 5.18
N TYR A 92 10.00 -11.27 6.00
CA TYR A 92 9.00 -10.33 5.51
C TYR A 92 8.85 -9.13 6.45
N VAL A 93 8.36 -8.03 5.87
CA VAL A 93 8.04 -6.78 6.55
C VAL A 93 6.53 -6.61 6.56
N VAL A 94 5.97 -6.31 7.74
CA VAL A 94 4.55 -5.97 7.91
C VAL A 94 4.43 -4.54 8.39
N SER A 95 3.58 -3.77 7.72
CA SER A 95 3.12 -2.48 8.23
C SER A 95 1.67 -2.55 8.71
N SER A 96 1.38 -1.78 9.75
CA SER A 96 0.02 -1.48 10.17
C SER A 96 -0.09 0.02 10.50
N LYS A 97 -1.27 0.43 10.97
CA LYS A 97 -1.56 1.85 11.18
C LYS A 97 -2.19 2.09 12.54
N VAL A 98 -2.02 3.31 13.08
CA VAL A 98 -2.59 3.75 14.36
C VAL A 98 -3.38 5.06 14.17
N GLY A 99 -4.16 5.44 15.17
CA GLY A 99 -4.98 6.65 15.17
C GLY A 99 -6.46 6.39 14.95
N ARG A 100 -6.85 5.20 14.49
CA ARG A 100 -8.24 4.74 14.36
C ARG A 100 -8.44 3.50 15.23
N LEU A 101 -8.69 3.67 16.52
CA LEU A 101 -8.99 2.56 17.44
C LEU A 101 -10.31 1.89 17.07
N LEU A 102 -10.35 0.57 17.22
CA LEU A 102 -11.60 -0.19 17.11
C LEU A 102 -12.21 -0.37 18.50
N VAL A 103 -13.40 0.17 18.68
CA VAL A 103 -14.17 0.06 19.91
C VAL A 103 -15.55 -0.55 19.64
N PRO A 104 -16.23 -1.16 20.64
CA PRO A 104 -17.57 -1.67 20.46
C PRO A 104 -18.51 -0.59 19.91
N ASN A 105 -19.36 -0.96 18.96
CA ASN A 105 -20.43 -0.11 18.46
C ASN A 105 -21.69 -0.37 19.27
N GLU A 106 -22.11 0.60 20.06
CA GLU A 106 -23.30 0.49 20.91
C GLU A 106 -24.61 0.52 20.11
N ASN A 107 -24.58 1.04 18.89
CA ASN A 107 -25.73 1.20 18.01
C ASN A 107 -25.45 0.64 16.60
N PRO A 108 -25.26 -0.68 16.45
CA PRO A 108 -24.96 -1.25 15.15
C PRO A 108 -26.16 -1.10 14.21
N SER A 109 -25.88 -0.69 12.96
CA SER A 109 -26.87 -0.54 11.89
C SER A 109 -26.89 -1.73 10.93
N GLY A 110 -25.96 -2.67 11.07
CA GLY A 110 -25.84 -3.92 10.34
C GLY A 110 -24.58 -4.04 9.50
N GLN A 111 -24.18 -3.00 8.78
CA GLN A 111 -23.01 -3.00 7.89
C GLN A 111 -22.13 -1.77 8.11
N ASP A 112 -20.83 -1.97 7.95
CA ASP A 112 -19.85 -0.88 8.00
C ASP A 112 -20.12 0.19 6.93
N SER A 113 -20.14 1.45 7.35
CA SER A 113 -20.39 2.61 6.47
C SER A 113 -19.19 3.06 5.66
N GLU A 114 -17.97 2.57 5.95
CA GLU A 114 -16.72 2.98 5.34
C GLU A 114 -16.32 2.11 4.13
N GLY A 115 -17.30 1.41 3.54
CA GLY A 115 -17.12 0.65 2.31
C GLY A 115 -16.61 -0.78 2.48
N PHE A 116 -16.48 -1.28 3.70
CA PHE A 116 -16.13 -2.67 3.96
C PHE A 116 -17.37 -3.53 4.18
N ALA A 117 -17.47 -4.65 3.45
CA ALA A 117 -18.59 -5.60 3.58
C ALA A 117 -18.42 -6.47 4.84
N VAL A 118 -18.55 -5.86 6.00
CA VAL A 118 -18.46 -6.48 7.33
C VAL A 118 -19.56 -5.94 8.25
N PRO A 119 -20.00 -6.72 9.27
CA PRO A 119 -20.90 -6.21 10.29
C PRO A 119 -20.25 -5.06 11.07
N ASP A 120 -21.04 -4.02 11.37
CA ASP A 120 -20.60 -2.83 12.14
C ASP A 120 -20.68 -3.02 13.66
N THR A 121 -20.32 -4.21 14.15
CA THR A 121 -20.24 -4.49 15.60
C THR A 121 -19.13 -3.73 16.33
N LEU A 122 -18.16 -3.22 15.56
CA LEU A 122 -17.13 -2.29 16.01
C LEU A 122 -17.27 -0.98 15.23
N ARG A 123 -16.78 0.10 15.80
CA ARG A 123 -16.64 1.39 15.14
C ARG A 123 -15.21 1.92 15.30
N ARG A 124 -14.82 2.84 14.44
CA ARG A 124 -13.54 3.55 14.53
C ARG A 124 -13.69 4.73 15.48
N GLN A 125 -12.71 4.90 16.36
CA GLN A 125 -12.58 6.05 17.23
C GLN A 125 -11.21 6.69 17.00
N TRP A 126 -11.20 7.95 16.64
CA TRP A 126 -9.96 8.71 16.48
C TRP A 126 -9.26 8.88 17.83
N ASP A 127 -8.00 8.52 17.89
CA ASP A 127 -7.15 8.70 19.07
C ASP A 127 -5.68 8.68 18.65
N PHE A 128 -5.10 9.87 18.52
CA PHE A 128 -3.68 10.07 18.24
C PHE A 128 -2.89 10.41 19.51
N SER A 129 -3.46 10.19 20.69
CA SER A 129 -2.71 10.30 21.95
C SER A 129 -1.65 9.20 22.05
N ARG A 130 -0.65 9.41 22.89
CA ARG A 130 0.35 8.38 23.22
C ARG A 130 -0.31 7.07 23.64
N ASP A 131 -1.29 7.11 24.52
CA ASP A 131 -1.99 5.92 25.01
C ASP A 131 -2.84 5.26 23.91
N GLY A 132 -3.43 6.05 23.00
CA GLY A 132 -4.14 5.58 21.82
C GLY A 132 -3.22 4.81 20.88
N VAL A 133 -2.01 5.30 20.63
CA VAL A 133 -0.98 4.62 19.85
C VAL A 133 -0.63 3.26 20.46
N LEU A 134 -0.31 3.22 21.75
CA LEU A 134 0.08 1.97 22.42
C LEU A 134 -1.05 0.93 22.39
N ARG A 135 -2.28 1.34 22.72
CA ARG A 135 -3.46 0.45 22.64
C ARG A 135 -3.73 -0.04 21.24
N SER A 136 -3.51 0.80 20.22
CA SER A 136 -3.71 0.42 18.83
C SER A 136 -2.71 -0.66 18.40
N ILE A 137 -1.44 -0.50 18.75
CA ILE A 137 -0.39 -1.48 18.44
C ILE A 137 -0.66 -2.81 19.15
N GLU A 138 -0.95 -2.78 20.46
CA GLU A 138 -1.29 -3.98 21.22
C GLU A 138 -2.50 -4.72 20.60
N SER A 139 -3.55 -3.99 20.25
CA SER A 139 -4.73 -4.55 19.62
C SER A 139 -4.43 -5.13 18.23
N THR A 140 -3.53 -4.50 17.45
CA THR A 140 -3.06 -5.01 16.15
C THR A 140 -2.29 -6.32 16.33
N LEU A 141 -1.38 -6.41 17.29
CA LEU A 141 -0.64 -7.64 17.60
C LEU A 141 -1.59 -8.77 18.01
N ASN A 142 -2.58 -8.46 18.84
CA ASN A 142 -3.62 -9.43 19.24
C ASN A 142 -4.44 -9.92 18.05
N ARG A 143 -4.83 -9.04 17.10
CA ARG A 143 -5.62 -9.43 15.92
C ARG A 143 -4.80 -10.19 14.89
N THR A 144 -3.56 -9.78 14.65
CA THR A 144 -2.66 -10.47 13.70
C THR A 144 -2.11 -11.77 14.25
N GLY A 145 -1.92 -11.86 15.58
CA GLY A 145 -1.20 -12.95 16.24
C GLY A 145 0.28 -12.97 15.87
N LEU A 146 0.83 -11.85 15.39
CA LEU A 146 2.26 -11.68 15.14
C LEU A 146 2.96 -11.14 16.40
N ASP A 147 4.25 -11.41 16.51
CA ASP A 147 5.08 -10.93 17.63
C ASP A 147 5.47 -9.45 17.50
N ARG A 148 5.45 -8.91 16.29
CA ARG A 148 5.76 -7.51 16.00
C ARG A 148 5.13 -7.05 14.70
N VAL A 149 4.97 -5.74 14.54
CA VAL A 149 4.86 -5.02 13.27
C VAL A 149 6.17 -4.27 13.01
N ASP A 150 6.61 -4.23 11.76
CA ASP A 150 7.92 -3.66 11.43
C ASP A 150 7.82 -2.16 11.13
N ILE A 151 6.70 -1.72 10.56
CA ILE A 151 6.44 -0.31 10.23
C ILE A 151 5.08 0.10 10.78
N VAL A 152 5.01 1.28 11.41
CA VAL A 152 3.75 1.84 11.89
C VAL A 152 3.52 3.22 11.28
N TYR A 153 2.36 3.41 10.65
CA TYR A 153 1.93 4.69 10.10
C TYR A 153 0.83 5.31 10.97
N LEU A 154 0.82 6.63 11.10
CA LEU A 154 -0.37 7.39 11.48
C LEU A 154 -1.37 7.33 10.32
N HIS A 155 -2.62 6.95 10.58
CA HIS A 155 -3.62 6.68 9.54
C HIS A 155 -4.53 7.88 9.32
N ASP A 156 -4.40 8.56 8.18
CA ASP A 156 -5.19 9.72 7.76
C ASP A 156 -5.40 10.75 8.90
N PRO A 157 -4.33 11.34 9.47
CA PRO A 157 -4.44 12.33 10.53
C PRO A 157 -4.84 13.73 10.04
N ASP A 158 -5.66 13.83 8.98
CA ASP A 158 -5.99 15.05 8.25
C ASP A 158 -6.45 16.19 9.18
N ASP A 159 -7.43 15.91 10.02
CA ASP A 159 -8.02 16.87 10.96
C ASP A 159 -7.37 16.81 12.36
N HIS A 160 -6.29 16.03 12.51
CA HIS A 160 -5.68 15.73 13.80
C HIS A 160 -4.19 16.08 13.87
N TRP A 161 -3.73 17.00 13.03
CA TRP A 161 -2.30 17.33 12.93
C TRP A 161 -1.63 17.56 14.28
N GLN A 162 -2.24 18.38 15.15
CA GLN A 162 -1.60 18.76 16.41
C GLN A 162 -1.33 17.52 17.29
N GLN A 163 -2.34 16.68 17.50
CA GLN A 163 -2.18 15.49 18.33
C GLN A 163 -1.29 14.44 17.64
N ALA A 164 -1.43 14.30 16.32
CA ALA A 164 -0.61 13.38 15.53
C ALA A 164 0.89 13.73 15.58
N ALA A 165 1.23 15.01 15.47
CA ALA A 165 2.62 15.48 15.47
C ALA A 165 3.22 15.57 16.88
N ASP A 166 2.44 16.02 17.88
CA ASP A 166 2.96 16.33 19.21
C ASP A 166 2.86 15.17 20.21
N GLU A 167 1.97 14.21 19.98
CA GLU A 167 1.80 13.06 20.86
C GLU A 167 2.07 11.72 20.17
N ALA A 168 1.38 11.44 19.04
CA ALA A 168 1.49 10.12 18.39
C ALA A 168 2.86 9.89 17.76
N MET A 169 3.40 10.86 17.02
CA MET A 169 4.70 10.68 16.37
C MET A 169 5.85 10.56 17.39
N PRO A 170 5.94 11.34 18.46
CA PRO A 170 6.90 11.11 19.54
C PRO A 170 6.75 9.75 20.22
N ALA A 171 5.52 9.26 20.42
CA ALA A 171 5.30 7.93 20.97
C ALA A 171 5.82 6.83 20.04
N LEU A 172 5.58 6.95 18.72
CA LEU A 172 6.13 6.03 17.73
C LEU A 172 7.65 6.12 17.67
N ALA A 173 8.24 7.33 17.74
CA ALA A 173 9.70 7.53 17.76
C ALA A 173 10.33 6.82 18.97
N GLN A 174 9.73 6.92 20.14
CA GLN A 174 10.17 6.18 21.32
C GLN A 174 10.16 4.66 21.08
N LEU A 175 9.08 4.11 20.52
CA LEU A 175 8.98 2.68 20.23
C LEU A 175 10.02 2.21 19.18
N ARG A 176 10.33 3.06 18.20
CA ARG A 176 11.41 2.78 17.24
C ARG A 176 12.77 2.78 17.92
N ASP A 177 13.05 3.77 18.75
CA ASP A 177 14.33 3.90 19.46
C ASP A 177 14.53 2.77 20.49
N GLU A 178 13.45 2.22 21.02
CA GLU A 178 13.43 1.01 21.87
C GLU A 178 13.52 -0.30 21.06
N GLY A 179 13.45 -0.25 19.73
CA GLY A 179 13.52 -1.42 18.83
C GLY A 179 12.23 -2.24 18.77
N VAL A 180 11.11 -1.70 19.25
CA VAL A 180 9.77 -2.34 19.18
C VAL A 180 9.23 -2.32 17.76
N VAL A 181 9.48 -1.23 17.01
CA VAL A 181 9.18 -1.09 15.58
C VAL A 181 10.44 -0.66 14.82
N GLY A 182 10.51 -1.00 13.53
CA GLY A 182 11.70 -0.74 12.72
C GLY A 182 11.68 0.59 11.98
N ALA A 183 10.49 1.12 11.65
CA ALA A 183 10.30 2.42 11.00
C ALA A 183 8.92 3.00 11.31
N ILE A 184 8.79 4.32 11.22
CA ILE A 184 7.57 5.05 11.57
C ILE A 184 7.24 6.12 10.52
N GLY A 185 5.95 6.44 10.36
CA GLY A 185 5.55 7.49 9.43
C GLY A 185 4.07 7.84 9.47
N ALA A 186 3.58 8.41 8.39
CA ALA A 186 2.16 8.70 8.18
C ALA A 186 1.70 8.18 6.82
N GLY A 187 0.44 7.76 6.72
CA GLY A 187 -0.17 7.29 5.48
C GLY A 187 -1.49 7.98 5.23
N MET A 188 -1.61 8.67 4.08
CA MET A 188 -2.79 9.42 3.69
C MET A 188 -2.75 9.83 2.20
N ASN A 189 -3.79 10.51 1.75
CA ASN A 189 -3.88 11.07 0.41
C ASN A 189 -3.62 12.59 0.32
N GLN A 190 -3.22 13.25 1.40
CA GLN A 190 -2.87 14.67 1.45
C GLN A 190 -1.35 14.85 1.33
N SER A 191 -0.84 15.06 0.10
CA SER A 191 0.60 15.13 -0.16
C SER A 191 1.30 16.26 0.60
N ALA A 192 0.68 17.42 0.70
CA ALA A 192 1.23 18.57 1.44
C ALA A 192 1.40 18.26 2.94
N MET A 193 0.46 17.53 3.56
CA MET A 193 0.59 17.13 4.95
C MET A 193 1.64 16.04 5.13
N LEU A 194 1.76 15.09 4.22
CA LEU A 194 2.86 14.11 4.23
C LEU A 194 4.22 14.79 4.11
N ALA A 195 4.35 15.81 3.25
CA ALA A 195 5.56 16.63 3.16
C ALA A 195 5.88 17.31 4.49
N ARG A 196 4.86 17.78 5.20
CA ARG A 196 5.01 18.36 6.53
C ARG A 196 5.47 17.33 7.56
N PHE A 197 4.94 16.11 7.55
CA PHE A 197 5.44 15.02 8.41
C PHE A 197 6.90 14.72 8.16
N LEU A 198 7.35 14.72 6.91
CA LEU A 198 8.76 14.47 6.58
C LEU A 198 9.71 15.58 7.08
N ARG A 199 9.25 16.85 7.06
CA ARG A 199 10.07 18.01 7.47
C ARG A 199 10.08 18.21 8.98
N ASP A 200 8.91 18.12 9.62
CA ASP A 200 8.67 18.65 10.95
C ASP A 200 8.65 17.56 12.03
N THR A 201 8.77 16.27 11.65
CA THR A 201 8.65 15.17 12.62
C THR A 201 9.74 14.12 12.46
N ALA A 202 9.73 13.12 13.37
CA ALA A 202 10.67 11.99 13.35
C ALA A 202 10.30 10.88 12.33
N ALA A 203 9.38 11.13 11.39
CA ALA A 203 8.99 10.16 10.38
C ALA A 203 10.19 9.68 9.53
N ASP A 204 10.30 8.37 9.32
CA ASP A 204 11.32 7.75 8.46
C ASP A 204 10.84 7.67 7.01
N LEU A 205 9.53 7.47 6.84
CA LEU A 205 8.90 7.33 5.55
C LEU A 205 7.45 7.79 5.59
N VAL A 206 6.85 7.94 4.40
CA VAL A 206 5.40 8.17 4.27
C VAL A 206 4.76 7.22 3.27
N MET A 207 3.47 6.95 3.43
CA MET A 207 2.66 6.20 2.49
C MET A 207 1.71 7.17 1.77
N LEU A 208 1.93 7.37 0.48
CA LEU A 208 1.21 8.33 -0.36
C LEU A 208 0.15 7.62 -1.20
N ALA A 209 -1.13 7.94 -0.98
CA ALA A 209 -2.24 7.31 -1.65
C ALA A 209 -2.75 8.16 -2.84
N GLY A 210 -2.56 7.65 -4.07
CA GLY A 210 -3.21 8.17 -5.27
C GLY A 210 -2.76 9.54 -5.78
N ARG A 211 -1.70 10.14 -5.22
CA ARG A 211 -1.19 11.48 -5.57
C ARG A 211 0.17 11.47 -6.28
N TYR A 212 0.71 10.28 -6.58
CA TYR A 212 1.83 10.11 -7.50
C TYR A 212 1.56 8.93 -8.42
N THR A 213 0.84 9.20 -9.47
CA THR A 213 0.34 8.23 -10.46
C THR A 213 0.46 8.82 -11.87
N LEU A 214 0.13 8.05 -12.90
CA LEU A 214 0.08 8.57 -14.27
C LEU A 214 -0.94 9.73 -14.45
N LEU A 215 -1.98 9.78 -13.61
CA LEU A 215 -3.02 10.80 -13.70
C LEU A 215 -2.86 11.95 -12.68
N ASP A 216 -2.22 11.70 -11.57
CA ASP A 216 -1.98 12.71 -10.54
C ASP A 216 -0.49 12.72 -10.17
N GLN A 217 0.14 13.86 -10.31
CA GLN A 217 1.56 14.07 -10.07
C GLN A 217 1.79 15.29 -9.15
N GLY A 218 0.78 15.65 -8.35
CA GLY A 218 0.87 16.74 -7.39
C GLY A 218 2.01 16.58 -6.38
N ALA A 219 2.33 15.33 -6.04
CA ALA A 219 3.42 14.98 -5.14
C ALA A 219 4.81 15.50 -5.57
N LEU A 220 5.00 15.84 -6.86
CA LEU A 220 6.23 16.46 -7.35
C LEU A 220 6.44 17.88 -6.82
N GLU A 221 5.41 18.52 -6.29
CA GLU A 221 5.46 19.90 -5.79
C GLU A 221 5.82 19.96 -4.29
N ASP A 222 5.63 18.85 -3.55
CA ASP A 222 5.71 18.86 -2.09
C ASP A 222 6.40 17.62 -1.49
N VAL A 223 5.73 16.46 -1.44
CA VAL A 223 6.20 15.31 -0.68
C VAL A 223 7.45 14.65 -1.28
N LEU A 224 7.57 14.59 -2.60
CA LEU A 224 8.74 13.97 -3.23
C LEU A 224 10.01 14.82 -3.08
N PRO A 225 9.99 16.16 -3.31
CA PRO A 225 11.12 17.02 -2.96
C PRO A 225 11.48 16.96 -1.47
N ALA A 226 10.49 17.01 -0.57
CA ALA A 226 10.74 16.90 0.87
C ALA A 226 11.39 15.55 1.24
N ALA A 227 10.96 14.45 0.62
CA ALA A 227 11.56 13.14 0.86
C ALA A 227 13.04 13.09 0.45
N LEU A 228 13.41 13.68 -0.69
CA LEU A 228 14.79 13.76 -1.12
C LEU A 228 15.63 14.67 -0.21
N GLU A 229 15.14 15.87 0.10
CA GLU A 229 15.81 16.87 0.93
C GLU A 229 16.11 16.33 2.33
N HIS A 230 15.15 15.61 2.92
CA HIS A 230 15.29 15.06 4.29
C HIS A 230 15.77 13.61 4.32
N HIS A 231 16.20 13.03 3.19
CA HIS A 231 16.67 11.65 3.09
C HIS A 231 15.65 10.64 3.64
N LYS A 232 14.38 10.79 3.24
CA LYS A 232 13.26 9.93 3.63
C LYS A 232 12.73 9.13 2.45
N SER A 233 11.89 8.14 2.74
CA SER A 233 11.36 7.22 1.74
C SER A 233 9.85 7.39 1.54
N VAL A 234 9.36 7.05 0.35
CA VAL A 234 7.94 7.08 0.01
C VAL A 234 7.49 5.69 -0.43
N VAL A 235 6.39 5.21 0.13
CA VAL A 235 5.61 4.06 -0.36
C VAL A 235 4.43 4.61 -1.16
N ALA A 236 4.34 4.26 -2.44
CA ALA A 236 3.24 4.68 -3.30
C ALA A 236 2.11 3.65 -3.28
N VAL A 237 0.90 4.09 -2.98
CA VAL A 237 -0.30 3.24 -2.98
C VAL A 237 -1.42 3.91 -3.79
N GLY A 238 -2.46 3.16 -4.14
CA GLY A 238 -3.56 3.71 -4.93
C GLY A 238 -3.17 4.08 -6.37
N VAL A 239 -2.10 3.50 -6.90
CA VAL A 239 -1.51 3.85 -8.21
C VAL A 239 -2.43 3.58 -9.40
N PHE A 240 -3.49 2.81 -9.19
CA PHE A 240 -4.54 2.58 -10.20
C PHE A 240 -5.68 3.58 -10.13
N ASN A 241 -5.64 4.59 -9.26
CA ASN A 241 -6.67 5.62 -9.09
C ASN A 241 -8.08 5.03 -9.07
N SER A 242 -8.42 4.30 -8.01
CA SER A 242 -9.71 3.59 -7.82
C SER A 242 -10.07 2.61 -8.93
N GLY A 243 -9.06 2.15 -9.70
CA GLY A 243 -9.21 1.16 -10.76
C GLY A 243 -9.23 1.72 -12.19
N LEU A 244 -9.25 3.04 -12.38
CA LEU A 244 -9.24 3.66 -13.71
C LEU A 244 -8.02 3.24 -14.54
N LEU A 245 -6.85 3.11 -13.92
CA LEU A 245 -5.61 2.68 -14.56
C LEU A 245 -5.36 1.16 -14.47
N ALA A 246 -6.30 0.38 -13.91
CA ALA A 246 -6.15 -1.07 -13.79
C ALA A 246 -6.57 -1.84 -15.05
N ASN A 247 -7.11 -1.15 -16.06
CA ASN A 247 -7.58 -1.73 -17.32
C ASN A 247 -6.93 -1.03 -18.51
N ASP A 248 -6.72 -1.77 -19.58
CA ASP A 248 -6.15 -1.23 -20.82
C ASP A 248 -7.13 -0.35 -21.60
N GLN A 249 -8.42 -0.43 -21.28
CA GLN A 249 -9.47 0.34 -21.92
C GLN A 249 -10.27 1.16 -20.90
N PRO A 250 -9.78 2.34 -20.48
CA PRO A 250 -10.52 3.24 -19.61
C PRO A 250 -11.85 3.65 -20.24
N ALA A 251 -12.94 3.60 -19.44
CA ALA A 251 -14.31 3.83 -19.92
C ALA A 251 -15.13 4.68 -18.95
N ALA A 252 -16.23 5.24 -19.42
CA ALA A 252 -17.21 5.91 -18.58
C ALA A 252 -17.77 4.96 -17.52
N GLY A 253 -18.08 5.49 -16.33
CA GLY A 253 -18.53 4.73 -15.17
C GLY A 253 -17.41 4.10 -14.34
N MET A 254 -16.14 4.17 -14.75
CA MET A 254 -15.03 3.85 -13.90
C MET A 254 -14.84 4.90 -12.80
N LYS A 255 -14.18 4.50 -11.72
CA LYS A 255 -13.99 5.36 -10.54
C LYS A 255 -12.63 6.03 -10.54
N TYR A 256 -12.60 7.24 -9.99
CA TYR A 256 -11.42 8.00 -9.61
C TYR A 256 -11.70 8.66 -8.26
N ASP A 257 -10.75 8.60 -7.31
CA ASP A 257 -10.96 9.12 -5.94
C ASP A 257 -12.30 8.68 -5.32
N TYR A 258 -12.64 7.39 -5.50
CA TYR A 258 -13.87 6.74 -4.99
C TYR A 258 -15.20 7.27 -5.60
N GLN A 259 -15.14 8.20 -6.54
CA GLN A 259 -16.29 8.77 -7.26
C GLN A 259 -16.25 8.38 -8.75
N ASP A 260 -17.28 8.78 -9.51
CA ASP A 260 -17.25 8.60 -10.96
C ASP A 260 -16.11 9.44 -11.57
N ALA A 261 -15.30 8.83 -12.41
CA ALA A 261 -14.16 9.49 -13.02
C ALA A 261 -14.64 10.62 -13.97
N PRO A 262 -14.10 11.85 -13.85
CA PRO A 262 -14.37 12.92 -14.80
C PRO A 262 -13.99 12.52 -16.23
N ALA A 263 -14.76 13.00 -17.22
CA ALA A 263 -14.56 12.66 -18.63
C ALA A 263 -13.16 13.04 -19.14
N GLU A 264 -12.59 14.12 -18.63
CA GLU A 264 -11.23 14.59 -18.96
C GLU A 264 -10.14 13.59 -18.48
N LEU A 265 -10.29 13.02 -17.28
CA LEU A 265 -9.36 12.02 -16.76
C LEU A 265 -9.49 10.68 -17.51
N ILE A 266 -10.71 10.31 -17.92
CA ILE A 266 -10.92 9.15 -18.78
C ILE A 266 -10.25 9.36 -20.14
N ALA A 267 -10.39 10.55 -20.75
CA ALA A 267 -9.74 10.88 -22.01
C ALA A 267 -8.22 10.85 -21.90
N ARG A 268 -7.66 11.39 -20.79
CA ARG A 268 -6.21 11.35 -20.53
C ARG A 268 -5.71 9.91 -20.32
N ALA A 269 -6.45 9.08 -19.57
CA ALA A 269 -6.11 7.69 -19.38
C ALA A 269 -6.11 6.90 -20.71
N LYS A 270 -7.07 7.19 -21.60
CA LYS A 270 -7.11 6.61 -22.96
C LYS A 270 -5.90 7.01 -23.79
N ALA A 271 -5.55 8.29 -23.81
CA ALA A 271 -4.38 8.77 -24.52
C ALA A 271 -3.07 8.13 -24.02
N ILE A 272 -2.95 7.92 -22.70
CA ILE A 272 -1.82 7.19 -22.12
C ILE A 272 -1.85 5.71 -22.58
N ALA A 273 -3.02 5.06 -22.57
CA ALA A 273 -3.18 3.67 -22.98
C ALA A 273 -2.77 3.47 -24.45
N GLU A 274 -3.17 4.36 -25.37
CA GLU A 274 -2.78 4.34 -26.79
C GLU A 274 -1.26 4.45 -26.98
N ILE A 275 -0.60 5.29 -26.16
CA ILE A 275 0.86 5.39 -26.19
C ILE A 275 1.50 4.11 -25.66
N CYS A 276 0.99 3.55 -24.55
CA CYS A 276 1.47 2.27 -24.03
C CYS A 276 1.39 1.16 -25.09
N GLU A 277 0.27 1.05 -25.80
CA GLU A 277 0.09 0.05 -26.86
C GLU A 277 1.14 0.22 -27.99
N ARG A 278 1.40 1.46 -28.45
CA ARG A 278 2.44 1.73 -29.45
C ARG A 278 3.84 1.30 -29.01
N HIS A 279 4.11 1.32 -27.70
CA HIS A 279 5.37 0.87 -27.10
C HIS A 279 5.36 -0.61 -26.68
N GLY A 280 4.33 -1.38 -27.05
CA GLY A 280 4.24 -2.82 -26.75
C GLY A 280 4.06 -3.14 -25.26
N THR A 281 3.52 -2.19 -24.48
CA THR A 281 3.20 -2.37 -23.07
C THR A 281 1.73 -2.04 -22.80
N THR A 282 1.29 -2.06 -21.54
CA THR A 282 -0.08 -1.86 -21.15
C THR A 282 -0.20 -0.68 -20.17
N LEU A 283 -1.37 -0.04 -20.13
CA LEU A 283 -1.65 1.02 -19.17
C LEU A 283 -1.42 0.58 -17.70
N PRO A 284 -1.90 -0.60 -17.24
CA PRO A 284 -1.63 -1.06 -15.89
C PRO A 284 -0.14 -1.31 -15.60
N ALA A 285 0.63 -1.82 -16.58
CA ALA A 285 2.08 -2.01 -16.41
C ALA A 285 2.79 -0.67 -16.21
N ALA A 286 2.46 0.32 -17.04
CA ALA A 286 2.98 1.68 -16.89
C ALA A 286 2.56 2.33 -15.57
N ALA A 287 1.32 2.12 -15.10
CA ALA A 287 0.84 2.65 -13.83
C ALA A 287 1.59 2.08 -12.62
N ILE A 288 1.98 0.80 -12.66
CA ILE A 288 2.81 0.18 -11.61
C ILE A 288 4.25 0.71 -11.66
N ALA A 289 4.82 0.85 -12.86
CA ALA A 289 6.23 1.21 -13.03
C ALA A 289 6.49 2.71 -12.77
N PHE A 290 5.53 3.58 -13.08
CA PHE A 290 5.70 5.04 -13.02
C PHE A 290 6.22 5.55 -11.67
N PRO A 291 5.62 5.21 -10.51
CA PRO A 291 6.10 5.74 -9.24
C PRO A 291 7.52 5.29 -8.90
N LEU A 292 7.90 4.08 -9.27
CA LEU A 292 9.23 3.52 -9.00
C LEU A 292 10.36 4.19 -9.79
N ALA A 293 10.04 4.97 -10.81
CA ALA A 293 11.02 5.77 -11.54
C ALA A 293 11.57 6.94 -10.69
N HIS A 294 10.86 7.36 -9.64
CA HIS A 294 11.33 8.41 -8.75
C HIS A 294 12.22 7.84 -7.63
N PRO A 295 13.40 8.43 -7.35
CA PRO A 295 14.38 7.88 -6.41
C PRO A 295 13.90 7.82 -4.95
N ALA A 296 13.00 8.71 -4.53
CA ALA A 296 12.43 8.66 -3.18
C ALA A 296 11.41 7.51 -2.98
N VAL A 297 10.86 6.94 -4.07
CA VAL A 297 9.86 5.88 -3.99
C VAL A 297 10.54 4.53 -3.85
N VAL A 298 10.33 3.86 -2.73
CA VAL A 298 10.95 2.56 -2.43
C VAL A 298 10.04 1.36 -2.68
N ASN A 299 8.74 1.58 -2.81
CA ASN A 299 7.77 0.51 -3.00
C ASN A 299 6.50 1.03 -3.66
N VAL A 300 5.85 0.17 -4.45
CA VAL A 300 4.47 0.30 -4.92
C VAL A 300 3.64 -0.81 -4.29
N THR A 301 2.67 -0.46 -3.44
CA THR A 301 1.79 -1.45 -2.80
C THR A 301 0.44 -1.52 -3.51
N LEU A 302 0.06 -2.71 -3.95
CA LEU A 302 -1.17 -2.99 -4.69
C LEU A 302 -2.15 -3.81 -3.88
N GLY A 303 -3.43 -3.45 -3.93
CA GLY A 303 -4.51 -4.28 -3.44
C GLY A 303 -4.70 -5.51 -4.35
N MET A 304 -4.56 -6.71 -3.78
CA MET A 304 -4.69 -7.98 -4.51
C MET A 304 -5.53 -8.95 -3.69
N ARG A 305 -6.71 -9.32 -4.22
CA ARG A 305 -7.69 -10.13 -3.50
C ARG A 305 -7.59 -11.62 -3.79
N THR A 306 -7.12 -11.98 -4.98
CA THR A 306 -7.10 -13.36 -5.46
C THR A 306 -5.72 -13.73 -6.02
N PRO A 307 -5.37 -15.04 -6.05
CA PRO A 307 -4.13 -15.49 -6.69
C PRO A 307 -3.97 -15.03 -8.14
N GLN A 308 -5.08 -14.94 -8.89
CA GLN A 308 -5.07 -14.46 -10.27
C GLN A 308 -4.71 -12.99 -10.37
N GLN A 309 -5.21 -12.14 -9.46
CA GLN A 309 -4.82 -10.73 -9.39
C GLN A 309 -3.35 -10.58 -9.01
N VAL A 310 -2.85 -11.40 -8.09
CA VAL A 310 -1.42 -11.44 -7.73
C VAL A 310 -0.58 -11.79 -8.95
N ALA A 311 -0.89 -12.90 -9.61
CA ALA A 311 -0.15 -13.36 -10.79
C ALA A 311 -0.14 -12.30 -11.91
N ARG A 312 -1.30 -11.67 -12.17
CA ARG A 312 -1.43 -10.60 -13.16
C ARG A 312 -0.55 -9.40 -12.80
N ASN A 313 -0.70 -8.86 -11.59
CA ASN A 313 0.02 -7.64 -11.19
C ASN A 313 1.53 -7.86 -11.10
N VAL A 314 1.97 -9.01 -10.60
CA VAL A 314 3.39 -9.39 -10.60
C VAL A 314 3.90 -9.60 -12.04
N GLY A 315 3.10 -10.18 -12.93
CA GLY A 315 3.43 -10.31 -14.34
C GLY A 315 3.62 -8.96 -15.02
N LEU A 316 2.72 -8.01 -14.81
CA LEU A 316 2.81 -6.63 -15.30
C LEU A 316 4.05 -5.91 -14.76
N PHE A 317 4.32 -6.02 -13.45
CA PHE A 317 5.51 -5.45 -12.83
C PHE A 317 6.81 -6.01 -13.44
N ARG A 318 6.90 -7.33 -13.62
CA ARG A 318 8.09 -8.00 -14.15
C ARG A 318 8.29 -7.79 -15.65
N GLY A 319 7.22 -7.57 -16.40
CA GLY A 319 7.30 -7.28 -17.83
C GLY A 319 8.07 -6.00 -18.15
N GLY A 320 8.15 -5.11 -17.16
CA GLY A 320 8.82 -3.82 -17.30
C GLY A 320 8.12 -2.89 -18.29
N VAL A 321 8.70 -1.72 -18.45
CA VAL A 321 8.19 -0.69 -19.36
C VAL A 321 9.37 -0.10 -20.11
N PRO A 322 9.31 0.05 -21.45
CA PRO A 322 10.39 0.63 -22.23
C PRO A 322 10.66 2.11 -21.84
N ASP A 323 11.92 2.50 -21.70
CA ASP A 323 12.30 3.88 -21.36
C ASP A 323 11.75 4.91 -22.35
N ALA A 324 11.65 4.54 -23.63
CA ALA A 324 11.09 5.38 -24.69
C ALA A 324 9.62 5.78 -24.43
N LEU A 325 8.84 4.96 -23.68
CA LEU A 325 7.49 5.32 -23.29
C LEU A 325 7.44 6.61 -22.49
N TRP A 326 8.33 6.76 -21.51
CA TRP A 326 8.33 7.95 -20.64
C TRP A 326 8.66 9.23 -21.42
N ALA A 327 9.54 9.14 -22.41
CA ALA A 327 9.86 10.28 -23.28
C ALA A 327 8.64 10.68 -24.14
N ASP A 328 7.93 9.71 -24.70
CA ASP A 328 6.73 9.95 -25.52
C ASP A 328 5.57 10.52 -24.69
N LEU A 329 5.33 9.97 -23.48
CA LEU A 329 4.34 10.52 -22.56
C LEU A 329 4.63 11.97 -22.14
N ARG A 330 5.90 12.32 -21.91
CA ARG A 330 6.31 13.72 -21.63
C ARG A 330 6.13 14.63 -22.82
N ALA A 331 6.53 14.19 -24.01
CA ALA A 331 6.38 14.95 -25.26
C ALA A 331 4.91 15.28 -25.55
N ASN A 332 3.99 14.40 -25.15
CA ASN A 332 2.55 14.62 -25.27
C ASN A 332 1.92 15.32 -24.04
N SER A 333 2.72 15.81 -23.10
CA SER A 333 2.25 16.48 -21.86
C SER A 333 1.30 15.64 -21.01
N LEU A 334 1.40 14.31 -21.09
CA LEU A 334 0.61 13.36 -20.31
C LEU A 334 1.21 13.05 -18.95
N ILE A 335 2.52 13.19 -18.80
CA ILE A 335 3.23 13.15 -17.51
C ILE A 335 4.21 14.33 -17.42
N ARG A 336 4.50 14.76 -16.19
CA ARG A 336 5.49 15.80 -15.89
C ARG A 336 6.92 15.22 -15.92
N THR A 337 7.90 16.09 -16.04
CA THR A 337 9.30 15.76 -15.76
C THR A 337 9.51 15.80 -14.25
N ALA A 338 10.07 14.73 -13.66
CA ALA A 338 10.45 14.65 -12.25
C ALA A 338 11.78 15.37 -12.04
#